data_c4fbe04e4dc36e5d150308d77cc42079
#
_entry.id   c4fbe04e4dc36e5d150308d77cc42079
#
_cell.length_a   1.000
_cell.length_b   1.000
_cell.length_c   1.000
_cell.angle_alpha   90.00
_cell.angle_beta   90.00
_cell.angle_gamma   90.00
#
_symmetry.space_group_name_H-M   'P 1'
#
loop_
_entity.id
_entity.type
_entity.pdbx_description
1 polymer ?
#
loop_
_entity_poly.entity_id
_entity_poly.type
_entity_poly.pdbx_seq_one_letter_code
_entity_poly.pdbx_strand_id
1 'polypeptide(L)'
;MAVTNPELRQLLKQGIGQLGLEPTADRLDSLLLYLELLEKWNRSFNLSGVKDPQQMVSLHILDSLAISPHLDGHTILDVGSGAGLPGIPLAIFNPDKVFILLDSNGKKTRFLFQVKLALKLDNLTIENNRIEHYDCPGQIDIVISRAFATLRRLVELCRAVTRESGVLLAMKGVYPQDEIDELPEDVKIAESVQLRVPGVEGSRHLLKVTLQGTK
;
A
#
# COMPACT_ATOMS: atom_id res chain seq x y z
N MET A 1 -6.52 -25.19 6.93
CA MET A 1 -6.62 -25.88 5.62
C MET A 1 -6.03 -24.90 4.61
N ALA A 2 -5.02 -25.30 3.85
CA ALA A 2 -4.40 -24.43 2.86
C ALA A 2 -5.44 -24.05 1.80
N VAL A 3 -5.52 -22.76 1.47
CA VAL A 3 -6.39 -22.22 0.41
C VAL A 3 -5.89 -22.79 -0.92
N THR A 4 -6.54 -23.82 -1.39
CA THR A 4 -6.20 -24.44 -2.68
C THR A 4 -7.12 -23.90 -3.77
N ASN A 5 -6.89 -22.66 -4.18
CA ASN A 5 -7.40 -22.19 -5.46
C ASN A 5 -6.23 -22.17 -6.47
N PRO A 6 -6.05 -23.25 -7.27
CA PRO A 6 -4.93 -23.37 -8.20
C PRO A 6 -4.90 -22.26 -9.25
N GLU A 7 -6.07 -21.77 -9.65
CA GLU A 7 -6.19 -20.69 -10.65
C GLU A 7 -5.68 -19.36 -10.11
N LEU A 8 -6.10 -18.96 -8.90
CA LEU A 8 -5.61 -17.75 -8.26
C LEU A 8 -4.10 -17.85 -7.98
N ARG A 9 -3.62 -19.04 -7.55
CA ARG A 9 -2.20 -19.26 -7.33
C ARG A 9 -1.39 -19.08 -8.61
N GLN A 10 -1.88 -19.62 -9.72
CA GLN A 10 -1.22 -19.48 -11.02
C GLN A 10 -1.23 -18.02 -11.49
N LEU A 11 -2.35 -17.33 -11.33
CA LEU A 11 -2.47 -15.92 -11.69
C LEU A 11 -1.51 -15.04 -10.87
N LEU A 12 -1.44 -15.24 -9.55
CA LEU A 12 -0.47 -14.57 -8.67
C LEU A 12 0.97 -14.85 -9.13
N LYS A 13 1.32 -16.11 -9.34
CA LYS A 13 2.67 -16.51 -9.74
C LYS A 13 3.11 -15.84 -11.04
N GLN A 14 2.24 -15.84 -12.04
CA GLN A 14 2.52 -15.20 -13.33
C GLN A 14 2.64 -13.69 -13.20
N GLY A 15 1.67 -13.04 -12.54
CA GLY A 15 1.67 -11.59 -12.40
C GLY A 15 2.85 -11.07 -11.58
N ILE A 16 3.22 -11.74 -10.50
CA ILE A 16 4.38 -11.39 -9.67
C ILE A 16 5.67 -11.55 -10.48
N GLY A 17 5.81 -12.64 -11.26
CA GLY A 17 6.96 -12.82 -12.15
C GLY A 17 7.06 -11.74 -13.23
N GLN A 18 5.93 -11.26 -13.78
CA GLN A 18 5.89 -10.14 -14.74
C GLN A 18 6.31 -8.80 -14.11
N LEU A 19 6.12 -8.63 -12.80
CA LEU A 19 6.64 -7.48 -12.04
C LEU A 19 8.15 -7.59 -11.73
N GLY A 20 8.82 -8.67 -12.13
CA GLY A 20 10.22 -8.94 -11.81
C GLY A 20 10.46 -9.35 -10.36
N LEU A 21 9.41 -9.72 -9.63
CA LEU A 21 9.49 -10.17 -8.25
C LEU A 21 9.49 -11.70 -8.15
N GLU A 22 10.05 -12.24 -7.06
CA GLU A 22 10.14 -13.68 -6.85
C GLU A 22 8.89 -14.23 -6.14
N PRO A 23 8.05 -15.06 -6.82
CA PRO A 23 6.85 -15.66 -6.26
C PRO A 23 7.18 -16.97 -5.52
N THR A 24 7.86 -16.89 -4.36
CA THR A 24 8.14 -18.08 -3.53
C THR A 24 6.85 -18.74 -3.05
N ALA A 25 6.92 -20.02 -2.67
CA ALA A 25 5.74 -20.76 -2.20
C ALA A 25 5.10 -20.08 -0.99
N ASP A 26 5.91 -19.64 -0.01
CA ASP A 26 5.44 -18.98 1.22
C ASP A 26 4.76 -17.64 0.95
N ARG A 27 5.31 -16.84 0.03
CA ARG A 27 4.70 -15.56 -0.40
C ARG A 27 3.35 -15.79 -1.07
N LEU A 28 3.26 -16.79 -1.96
CA LEU A 28 2.00 -17.15 -2.62
C LEU A 28 0.95 -17.64 -1.62
N ASP A 29 1.34 -18.49 -0.66
CA ASP A 29 0.44 -19.00 0.37
C ASP A 29 -0.07 -17.86 1.27
N SER A 30 0.80 -16.92 1.64
CA SER A 30 0.45 -15.74 2.42
C SER A 30 -0.53 -14.84 1.67
N LEU A 31 -0.30 -14.57 0.38
CA LEU A 31 -1.21 -13.77 -0.43
C LEU A 31 -2.58 -14.43 -0.63
N LEU A 32 -2.61 -15.76 -0.85
CA LEU A 32 -3.87 -16.50 -0.98
C LEU A 32 -4.67 -16.46 0.32
N LEU A 33 -4.02 -16.65 1.47
CA LEU A 33 -4.67 -16.54 2.77
C LEU A 33 -5.19 -15.11 3.02
N TYR A 34 -4.41 -14.09 2.65
CA TYR A 34 -4.87 -12.70 2.73
C TYR A 34 -6.12 -12.44 1.86
N LEU A 35 -6.14 -12.93 0.62
CA LEU A 35 -7.30 -12.79 -0.27
C LEU A 35 -8.55 -13.49 0.30
N GLU A 36 -8.40 -14.68 0.87
CA GLU A 36 -9.51 -15.40 1.52
C GLU A 36 -10.07 -14.60 2.70
N LEU A 37 -9.20 -14.09 3.56
CA LEU A 37 -9.60 -13.24 4.68
C LEU A 37 -10.30 -11.98 4.20
N LEU A 38 -9.75 -11.32 3.17
CA LEU A 38 -10.33 -10.12 2.59
C LEU A 38 -11.72 -10.40 2.01
N GLU A 39 -11.88 -11.46 1.23
CA GLU A 39 -13.16 -11.86 0.66
C GLU A 39 -14.20 -12.12 1.78
N LYS A 40 -13.81 -12.89 2.79
CA LYS A 40 -14.68 -13.22 3.93
C LYS A 40 -15.17 -11.96 4.66
N TRP A 41 -14.26 -11.05 4.98
CA TRP A 41 -14.61 -9.81 5.69
C TRP A 41 -15.36 -8.83 4.80
N ASN A 42 -15.04 -8.79 3.50
CA ASN A 42 -15.69 -7.88 2.55
C ASN A 42 -17.18 -8.15 2.40
N ARG A 43 -17.63 -9.41 2.61
CA ARG A 43 -19.05 -9.77 2.61
C ARG A 43 -19.86 -9.03 3.70
N SER A 44 -19.21 -8.69 4.82
CA SER A 44 -19.89 -8.08 5.98
C SER A 44 -19.57 -6.61 6.18
N PHE A 45 -18.40 -6.14 5.72
CA PHE A 45 -17.88 -4.83 6.11
C PHE A 45 -17.53 -3.88 4.95
N ASN A 46 -17.71 -4.31 3.69
CA ASN A 46 -17.39 -3.50 2.50
C ASN A 46 -15.97 -2.87 2.57
N LEU A 47 -14.96 -3.69 2.83
CA LEU A 47 -13.57 -3.25 2.91
C LEU A 47 -13.01 -2.82 1.55
N SER A 48 -13.54 -3.40 0.46
CA SER A 48 -13.17 -3.13 -0.92
C SER A 48 -14.40 -3.17 -1.83
N GLY A 49 -14.42 -2.31 -2.85
CA GLY A 49 -15.43 -2.35 -3.93
C GLY A 49 -15.27 -3.52 -4.89
N VAL A 50 -14.09 -4.13 -4.96
CA VAL A 50 -13.80 -5.30 -5.79
C VAL A 50 -14.27 -6.55 -5.06
N LYS A 51 -15.09 -7.36 -5.73
CA LYS A 51 -15.68 -8.58 -5.13
C LYS A 51 -15.16 -9.86 -5.78
N ASP A 52 -14.76 -9.79 -7.04
CA ASP A 52 -14.23 -10.93 -7.78
C ASP A 52 -12.79 -11.22 -7.35
N PRO A 53 -12.47 -12.45 -6.86
CA PRO A 53 -11.13 -12.81 -6.43
C PRO A 53 -10.06 -12.70 -7.51
N GLN A 54 -10.39 -12.94 -8.78
CA GLN A 54 -9.43 -12.79 -9.88
C GLN A 54 -9.08 -11.30 -10.10
N GLN A 55 -10.08 -10.42 -10.04
CA GLN A 55 -9.84 -8.97 -10.08
C GLN A 55 -9.09 -8.47 -8.85
N MET A 56 -9.31 -9.07 -7.66
CA MET A 56 -8.52 -8.72 -6.48
C MET A 56 -7.04 -9.02 -6.67
N VAL A 57 -6.68 -10.08 -7.40
CA VAL A 57 -5.25 -10.34 -7.72
C VAL A 57 -4.65 -9.15 -8.45
N SER A 58 -5.27 -8.71 -9.53
CA SER A 58 -4.71 -7.61 -10.36
C SER A 58 -4.83 -6.25 -9.69
N LEU A 59 -6.06 -5.87 -9.26
CA LEU A 59 -6.36 -4.52 -8.76
C LEU A 59 -5.91 -4.26 -7.32
N HIS A 60 -5.60 -5.33 -6.56
CA HIS A 60 -5.17 -5.19 -5.17
C HIS A 60 -3.74 -5.68 -4.98
N ILE A 61 -3.45 -6.95 -5.32
CA ILE A 61 -2.15 -7.53 -5.01
C ILE A 61 -1.08 -7.02 -5.97
N LEU A 62 -1.27 -7.19 -7.28
CA LEU A 62 -0.26 -6.80 -8.26
C LEU A 62 -0.10 -5.28 -8.34
N ASP A 63 -1.19 -4.54 -8.24
CA ASP A 63 -1.18 -3.07 -8.15
C ASP A 63 -0.33 -2.59 -6.94
N SER A 64 -0.50 -3.24 -5.78
CA SER A 64 0.30 -2.94 -4.58
C SER A 64 1.77 -3.32 -4.75
N LEU A 65 2.07 -4.50 -5.30
CA LEU A 65 3.42 -5.00 -5.46
C LEU A 65 4.22 -4.25 -6.53
N ALA A 66 3.55 -3.60 -7.49
CA ALA A 66 4.20 -2.82 -8.53
C ALA A 66 5.08 -1.68 -8.00
N ILE A 67 4.83 -1.20 -6.78
CA ILE A 67 5.66 -0.17 -6.15
C ILE A 67 6.80 -0.72 -5.28
N SER A 68 6.89 -2.03 -5.08
CA SER A 68 7.93 -2.65 -4.24
C SER A 68 9.36 -2.25 -4.62
N PRO A 69 9.73 -2.14 -5.91
CA PRO A 69 11.07 -1.70 -6.32
C PRO A 69 11.40 -0.23 -5.97
N HIS A 70 10.40 0.57 -5.58
CA HIS A 70 10.57 2.00 -5.28
C HIS A 70 10.63 2.30 -3.77
N LEU A 71 10.70 1.26 -2.92
CA LEU A 71 10.78 1.40 -1.47
C LEU A 71 12.24 1.55 -1.01
N ASP A 72 12.84 2.73 -1.20
CA ASP A 72 14.23 3.04 -0.85
C ASP A 72 14.44 3.35 0.65
N GLY A 73 13.50 2.97 1.53
CA GLY A 73 13.56 3.19 2.97
C GLY A 73 13.34 1.91 3.76
N HIS A 74 13.54 1.98 5.07
CA HIS A 74 13.35 0.85 5.99
C HIS A 74 11.99 0.90 6.69
N THR A 75 11.57 2.08 7.16
CA THR A 75 10.31 2.28 7.90
C THR A 75 9.28 2.95 7.01
N ILE A 76 8.19 2.22 6.71
CA ILE A 76 7.15 2.62 5.78
C ILE A 76 5.83 2.83 6.54
N LEU A 77 5.22 4.01 6.39
CA LEU A 77 3.89 4.32 6.89
C LEU A 77 2.88 4.28 5.75
N ASP A 78 1.91 3.39 5.83
CA ASP A 78 0.75 3.32 4.90
C ASP A 78 -0.42 4.11 5.48
N VAL A 79 -0.73 5.27 4.89
CA VAL A 79 -1.76 6.18 5.38
C VAL A 79 -3.09 5.93 4.70
N GLY A 80 -4.11 5.68 5.52
CA GLY A 80 -5.43 5.30 5.04
C GLY A 80 -5.42 3.90 4.43
N SER A 81 -4.72 2.97 5.08
CA SER A 81 -4.43 1.62 4.58
C SER A 81 -5.68 0.78 4.27
N GLY A 82 -6.83 1.13 4.81
CA GLY A 82 -8.10 0.50 4.44
C GLY A 82 -8.12 -1.00 4.67
N ALA A 83 -8.21 -1.75 3.58
CA ALA A 83 -8.09 -3.21 3.59
C ALA A 83 -6.63 -3.70 3.73
N GLY A 84 -5.67 -2.82 4.00
CA GLY A 84 -4.24 -3.12 4.07
C GLY A 84 -3.53 -3.03 2.71
N LEU A 85 -4.00 -2.15 1.85
CA LEU A 85 -3.52 -1.98 0.49
C LEU A 85 -2.93 -0.57 0.29
N PRO A 86 -1.64 -0.45 -0.03
CA PRO A 86 -0.72 -1.50 -0.48
C PRO A 86 0.07 -2.21 0.63
N GLY A 87 -0.04 -1.83 1.89
CA GLY A 87 0.87 -2.22 2.98
C GLY A 87 1.00 -3.73 3.23
N ILE A 88 -0.09 -4.52 3.23
CA ILE A 88 -0.02 -5.98 3.48
C ILE A 88 0.76 -6.72 2.39
N PRO A 89 0.46 -6.58 1.08
CA PRO A 89 1.27 -7.21 0.04
C PRO A 89 2.74 -6.81 0.08
N LEU A 90 3.02 -5.53 0.37
CA LEU A 90 4.38 -5.03 0.49
C LEU A 90 5.12 -5.61 1.70
N ALA A 91 4.45 -5.74 2.86
CA ALA A 91 5.05 -6.34 4.05
C ALA A 91 5.41 -7.83 3.84
N ILE A 92 4.57 -8.58 3.10
CA ILE A 92 4.85 -9.98 2.73
C ILE A 92 6.11 -10.07 1.85
N PHE A 93 6.32 -9.10 0.95
CA PHE A 93 7.42 -9.14 -0.02
C PHE A 93 8.72 -8.50 0.47
N ASN A 94 8.66 -7.67 1.51
CA ASN A 94 9.80 -6.95 2.07
C ASN A 94 9.93 -7.24 3.58
N PRO A 95 10.27 -8.48 3.98
CA PRO A 95 10.32 -8.88 5.39
C PRO A 95 11.43 -8.16 6.19
N ASP A 96 12.39 -7.57 5.50
CA ASP A 96 13.49 -6.77 6.05
C ASP A 96 13.10 -5.32 6.36
N LYS A 97 11.90 -4.88 5.97
CA LYS A 97 11.37 -3.53 6.20
C LYS A 97 10.27 -3.54 7.25
N VAL A 98 10.09 -2.43 7.93
CA VAL A 98 9.03 -2.21 8.94
C VAL A 98 7.87 -1.47 8.31
N PHE A 99 6.67 -2.01 8.46
CA PHE A 99 5.45 -1.39 7.97
C PHE A 99 4.53 -0.97 9.12
N ILE A 100 4.02 0.25 9.03
CA ILE A 100 3.01 0.79 9.95
C ILE A 100 1.77 1.09 9.12
N LEU A 101 0.67 0.41 9.39
CA LEU A 101 -0.62 0.63 8.71
C LEU A 101 -1.51 1.48 9.59
N LEU A 102 -1.82 2.68 9.11
CA LEU A 102 -2.64 3.66 9.81
C LEU A 102 -4.00 3.82 9.14
N ASP A 103 -5.08 3.57 9.89
CA ASP A 103 -6.45 3.87 9.44
C ASP A 103 -7.30 4.28 10.65
N SER A 104 -8.16 5.28 10.47
CA SER A 104 -9.04 5.77 11.53
C SER A 104 -10.29 4.90 11.76
N ASN A 105 -10.58 3.97 10.85
CA ASN A 105 -11.75 3.12 10.94
C ASN A 105 -11.45 1.84 11.73
N GLY A 106 -11.99 1.74 12.96
CA GLY A 106 -11.77 0.60 13.84
C GLY A 106 -12.24 -0.77 13.29
N LYS A 107 -13.17 -0.81 12.31
CA LYS A 107 -13.53 -2.08 11.64
C LYS A 107 -12.42 -2.54 10.72
N LYS A 108 -11.81 -1.60 9.98
CA LYS A 108 -10.69 -1.87 9.08
C LYS A 108 -9.46 -2.32 9.88
N THR A 109 -9.11 -1.61 10.95
CA THR A 109 -7.95 -1.97 11.78
C THR A 109 -8.11 -3.32 12.48
N ARG A 110 -9.33 -3.71 12.88
CA ARG A 110 -9.59 -5.08 13.38
C ARG A 110 -9.33 -6.14 12.33
N PHE A 111 -9.72 -5.88 11.08
CA PHE A 111 -9.39 -6.77 9.96
C PHE A 111 -7.88 -6.89 9.78
N LEU A 112 -7.16 -5.77 9.78
CA LEU A 112 -5.69 -5.74 9.64
C LEU A 112 -5.00 -6.52 10.77
N PHE A 113 -5.47 -6.40 12.02
CA PHE A 113 -4.98 -7.20 13.14
C PHE A 113 -5.17 -8.69 12.92
N GLN A 114 -6.34 -9.10 12.42
CA GLN A 114 -6.59 -10.51 12.11
C GLN A 114 -5.66 -11.02 11.02
N VAL A 115 -5.43 -10.23 9.96
CA VAL A 115 -4.49 -10.57 8.90
C VAL A 115 -3.07 -10.70 9.44
N LYS A 116 -2.60 -9.71 10.23
CA LYS A 116 -1.27 -9.76 10.87
C LYS A 116 -1.06 -11.06 11.64
N LEU A 117 -2.02 -11.43 12.48
CA LEU A 117 -1.93 -12.65 13.29
C LEU A 117 -1.97 -13.93 12.44
N ALA A 118 -2.86 -13.99 11.45
CA ALA A 118 -3.01 -15.16 10.59
C ALA A 118 -1.77 -15.41 9.71
N LEU A 119 -1.15 -14.34 9.22
CA LEU A 119 0.04 -14.40 8.36
C LEU A 119 1.35 -14.33 9.14
N LYS A 120 1.31 -14.11 10.47
CA LYS A 120 2.48 -13.96 11.35
C LYS A 120 3.45 -12.89 10.83
N LEU A 121 2.92 -11.71 10.47
CA LEU A 121 3.72 -10.59 9.97
C LEU A 121 4.33 -9.82 11.14
N ASP A 122 5.52 -10.22 11.57
CA ASP A 122 6.22 -9.57 12.69
C ASP A 122 6.72 -8.16 12.33
N ASN A 123 6.94 -7.91 11.04
CA ASN A 123 7.37 -6.62 10.49
C ASN A 123 6.23 -5.60 10.28
N LEU A 124 5.03 -5.87 10.83
CA LEU A 124 3.84 -5.06 10.64
C LEU A 124 3.30 -4.53 11.96
N THR A 125 3.06 -3.22 12.04
CA THR A 125 2.33 -2.56 13.13
C THR A 125 1.03 -1.98 12.60
N ILE A 126 -0.03 -2.01 13.40
CA ILE A 126 -1.35 -1.49 13.03
C ILE A 126 -1.75 -0.41 14.02
N GLU A 127 -2.09 0.75 13.49
CA GLU A 127 -2.45 1.93 14.24
C GLU A 127 -3.90 2.34 13.93
N ASN A 128 -4.73 2.42 14.96
CA ASN A 128 -6.09 2.92 14.83
C ASN A 128 -6.14 4.39 15.24
N ASN A 129 -5.74 5.27 14.34
CA ASN A 129 -5.71 6.71 14.61
C ASN A 129 -5.95 7.50 13.31
N ARG A 130 -6.23 8.79 13.45
CA ARG A 130 -6.13 9.75 12.35
C ARG A 130 -4.70 10.23 12.23
N ILE A 131 -4.26 10.48 11.00
CA ILE A 131 -2.88 10.94 10.74
C ILE A 131 -2.57 12.25 11.49
N GLU A 132 -3.55 13.12 11.63
CA GLU A 132 -3.43 14.41 12.34
C GLU A 132 -3.13 14.24 13.84
N HIS A 133 -3.45 13.08 14.41
CA HIS A 133 -3.27 12.77 15.84
C HIS A 133 -2.27 11.62 16.06
N TYR A 134 -1.61 11.18 14.99
CA TYR A 134 -0.63 10.11 15.09
C TYR A 134 0.73 10.66 15.51
N ASP A 135 1.08 10.35 16.75
CA ASP A 135 2.42 10.65 17.28
C ASP A 135 3.36 9.49 16.92
N CYS A 136 4.18 9.70 15.89
CA CYS A 136 5.07 8.67 15.39
C CYS A 136 6.23 8.47 16.38
N PRO A 137 6.40 7.28 16.98
CA PRO A 137 7.43 7.03 17.97
C PRO A 137 8.86 6.95 17.38
N GLY A 138 8.99 7.00 16.05
CA GLY A 138 10.25 6.84 15.34
C GLY A 138 10.35 7.66 14.07
N GLN A 139 11.40 7.41 13.31
CA GLN A 139 11.59 8.02 12.00
C GLN A 139 10.82 7.23 10.95
N ILE A 140 10.02 7.93 10.12
CA ILE A 140 9.41 7.39 8.91
C ILE A 140 10.28 7.80 7.72
N ASP A 141 10.73 6.81 6.97
CA ASP A 141 11.51 7.03 5.76
C ASP A 141 10.61 7.28 4.56
N ILE A 142 9.52 6.50 4.47
CA ILE A 142 8.58 6.55 3.36
C ILE A 142 7.14 6.58 3.90
N VAL A 143 6.36 7.52 3.41
CA VAL A 143 4.89 7.46 3.50
C VAL A 143 4.34 6.96 2.19
N ILE A 144 3.52 5.94 2.21
CA ILE A 144 2.78 5.46 1.04
C ILE A 144 1.29 5.75 1.21
N SER A 145 0.61 6.02 0.11
CA SER A 145 -0.84 6.19 0.12
C SER A 145 -1.47 5.81 -1.22
N ARG A 146 -2.63 5.14 -1.14
CA ARG A 146 -3.45 4.78 -2.28
C ARG A 146 -4.88 5.26 -2.10
N ALA A 147 -5.39 6.09 -3.04
CA ALA A 147 -6.78 6.54 -3.07
C ALA A 147 -7.31 7.19 -1.76
N PHE A 148 -6.43 7.86 -1.01
CA PHE A 148 -6.77 8.42 0.30
C PHE A 148 -7.25 9.88 0.20
N ALA A 149 -6.50 10.74 -0.54
CA ALA A 149 -6.76 12.17 -0.63
C ALA A 149 -6.15 12.76 -1.92
N THR A 150 -6.39 14.06 -2.17
CA THR A 150 -5.63 14.83 -3.16
C THR A 150 -4.16 14.93 -2.74
N LEU A 151 -3.25 15.16 -3.69
CA LEU A 151 -1.81 15.31 -3.39
C LEU A 151 -1.56 16.41 -2.37
N ARG A 152 -2.20 17.57 -2.54
CA ARG A 152 -2.08 18.70 -1.61
C ARG A 152 -2.48 18.29 -0.19
N ARG A 153 -3.65 17.67 -0.04
CA ARG A 153 -4.13 17.23 1.27
C ARG A 153 -3.23 16.16 1.88
N LEU A 154 -2.75 15.24 1.08
CA LEU A 154 -1.84 14.19 1.52
C LEU A 154 -0.51 14.78 2.02
N VAL A 155 0.08 15.73 1.30
CA VAL A 155 1.27 16.47 1.72
C VAL A 155 1.04 17.19 3.05
N GLU A 156 -0.05 17.95 3.18
CA GLU A 156 -0.39 18.66 4.40
C GLU A 156 -0.45 17.72 5.62
N LEU A 157 -1.13 16.58 5.46
CA LEU A 157 -1.30 15.60 6.52
C LEU A 157 0.01 14.88 6.89
N CYS A 158 0.85 14.63 5.90
CA CYS A 158 2.09 13.89 6.12
C CYS A 158 3.25 14.74 6.63
N ARG A 159 3.18 16.08 6.54
CA ARG A 159 4.26 16.98 7.01
C ARG A 159 4.65 16.74 8.48
N ALA A 160 3.70 16.38 9.34
CA ALA A 160 3.96 16.16 10.75
C ALA A 160 4.71 14.85 11.02
N VAL A 161 4.56 13.85 10.15
CA VAL A 161 5.14 12.51 10.32
C VAL A 161 6.34 12.26 9.42
N THR A 162 6.47 12.96 8.29
CA THR A 162 7.67 12.96 7.45
C THR A 162 8.61 14.05 7.94
N ARG A 163 9.80 13.69 8.41
CA ARG A 163 10.87 14.65 8.67
C ARG A 163 11.39 15.23 7.36
N GLU A 164 12.31 16.21 7.43
CA GLU A 164 12.88 16.94 6.28
C GLU A 164 13.42 16.08 5.12
N SER A 165 13.69 14.80 5.36
CA SER A 165 14.16 13.83 4.36
C SER A 165 13.13 12.77 3.97
N GLY A 166 11.90 12.82 4.48
CA GLY A 166 10.88 11.83 4.20
C GLY A 166 10.34 11.92 2.78
N VAL A 167 10.07 10.77 2.20
CA VAL A 167 9.53 10.63 0.85
C VAL A 167 8.07 10.19 0.94
N LEU A 168 7.21 10.87 0.18
CA LEU A 168 5.83 10.45 0.01
C LEU A 168 5.69 9.75 -1.35
N LEU A 169 5.20 8.52 -1.35
CA LEU A 169 4.87 7.75 -2.54
C LEU A 169 3.35 7.72 -2.72
N ALA A 170 2.84 8.49 -3.66
CA ALA A 170 1.42 8.57 -3.96
C ALA A 170 1.07 7.71 -5.19
N MET A 171 0.20 6.70 -4.98
CA MET A 171 -0.32 5.86 -6.05
C MET A 171 -1.55 6.50 -6.67
N LYS A 172 -1.53 6.72 -7.99
CA LYS A 172 -2.61 7.34 -8.76
C LYS A 172 -3.02 6.48 -9.97
N GLY A 173 -4.30 6.44 -10.27
CA GLY A 173 -4.80 5.76 -11.47
C GLY A 173 -4.43 6.53 -12.74
N VAL A 174 -4.90 7.76 -12.84
CA VAL A 174 -4.56 8.68 -13.94
C VAL A 174 -3.48 9.65 -13.47
N TYR A 175 -2.63 10.12 -14.38
CA TYR A 175 -1.63 11.15 -14.07
C TYR A 175 -2.35 12.41 -13.58
N PRO A 176 -2.09 12.88 -12.35
CA PRO A 176 -2.92 13.89 -11.71
C PRO A 176 -2.35 15.31 -11.94
N GLN A 177 -2.30 15.79 -13.20
CA GLN A 177 -1.72 17.09 -13.53
C GLN A 177 -2.36 18.23 -12.71
N ASP A 178 -3.70 18.26 -12.62
CA ASP A 178 -4.41 19.31 -11.90
C ASP A 178 -4.04 19.32 -10.39
N GLU A 179 -3.85 18.14 -9.79
CA GLU A 179 -3.42 18.05 -8.40
C GLU A 179 -1.95 18.48 -8.20
N ILE A 180 -1.11 18.26 -9.21
CA ILE A 180 0.31 18.69 -9.20
C ILE A 180 0.39 20.20 -9.27
N ASP A 181 -0.41 20.83 -10.12
CA ASP A 181 -0.44 22.28 -10.30
C ASP A 181 -0.93 23.02 -9.03
N GLU A 182 -1.68 22.33 -8.16
CA GLU A 182 -2.15 22.84 -6.86
C GLU A 182 -1.15 22.65 -5.72
N LEU A 183 0.01 22.02 -5.95
CA LEU A 183 0.98 21.79 -4.88
C LEU A 183 1.65 23.10 -4.42
N PRO A 184 1.97 23.22 -3.12
CA PRO A 184 2.74 24.35 -2.59
C PRO A 184 4.13 24.43 -3.24
N GLU A 185 4.70 25.64 -3.32
CA GLU A 185 6.01 25.89 -3.97
C GLU A 185 7.18 25.13 -3.34
N ASP A 186 7.09 24.79 -2.05
CA ASP A 186 8.10 24.02 -1.30
C ASP A 186 7.97 22.51 -1.47
N VAL A 187 7.03 22.05 -2.31
CA VAL A 187 6.80 20.64 -2.62
C VAL A 187 7.21 20.33 -4.03
N LYS A 188 7.97 19.26 -4.23
CA LYS A 188 8.42 18.86 -5.58
C LYS A 188 8.06 17.41 -5.87
N ILE A 189 7.64 17.19 -7.11
CA ILE A 189 7.60 15.85 -7.68
C ILE A 189 9.03 15.52 -8.12
N ALA A 190 9.71 14.70 -7.32
CA ALA A 190 11.08 14.26 -7.60
C ALA A 190 11.11 13.26 -8.76
N GLU A 191 10.08 12.41 -8.84
CA GLU A 191 9.97 11.38 -9.86
C GLU A 191 8.51 11.06 -10.13
N SER A 192 8.20 10.72 -11.37
CA SER A 192 6.90 10.16 -11.76
C SER A 192 7.12 8.91 -12.61
N VAL A 193 6.60 7.79 -12.16
CA VAL A 193 6.75 6.51 -12.82
C VAL A 193 5.40 6.01 -13.29
N GLN A 194 5.29 5.68 -14.58
CA GLN A 194 4.15 4.94 -15.09
C GLN A 194 4.35 3.46 -14.78
N LEU A 195 3.48 2.90 -13.94
CA LEU A 195 3.52 1.50 -13.56
C LEU A 195 2.78 0.63 -14.57
N ARG A 196 3.38 -0.51 -14.91
CA ARG A 196 2.73 -1.56 -15.69
C ARG A 196 2.29 -2.67 -14.75
N VAL A 197 0.98 -2.74 -14.51
CA VAL A 197 0.38 -3.73 -13.59
C VAL A 197 -0.28 -4.83 -14.40
N PRO A 198 0.16 -6.09 -14.28
CA PRO A 198 -0.43 -7.21 -15.02
C PRO A 198 -1.93 -7.36 -14.74
N GLY A 199 -2.73 -7.49 -15.81
CA GLY A 199 -4.18 -7.65 -15.72
C GLY A 199 -4.95 -6.40 -15.31
N VAL A 200 -4.32 -5.23 -15.28
CA VAL A 200 -4.99 -3.94 -15.05
C VAL A 200 -5.05 -3.16 -16.35
N GLU A 201 -6.26 -2.87 -16.79
CA GLU A 201 -6.51 -1.94 -17.88
C GLU A 201 -6.44 -0.49 -17.36
N GLY A 202 -5.85 0.40 -18.16
CA GLY A 202 -5.67 1.81 -17.82
C GLY A 202 -4.33 2.11 -17.16
N SER A 203 -4.10 3.40 -16.95
CA SER A 203 -2.83 3.91 -16.44
C SER A 203 -2.71 3.69 -14.93
N ARG A 204 -1.47 3.53 -14.48
CA ARG A 204 -1.08 3.58 -13.06
C ARG A 204 0.17 4.42 -12.94
N HIS A 205 0.18 5.31 -11.98
CA HIS A 205 1.30 6.22 -11.75
C HIS A 205 1.72 6.17 -10.28
N LEU A 206 3.03 6.19 -10.07
CA LEU A 206 3.64 6.42 -8.78
C LEU A 206 4.30 7.78 -8.81
N LEU A 207 3.92 8.67 -7.90
CA LEU A 207 4.56 9.96 -7.73
C LEU A 207 5.43 9.92 -6.47
N LYS A 208 6.72 10.20 -6.64
CA LYS A 208 7.67 10.41 -5.55
C LYS A 208 7.70 11.90 -5.23
N VAL A 209 7.11 12.25 -4.10
CA VAL A 209 6.99 13.63 -3.64
C VAL A 209 8.01 13.87 -2.53
N THR A 210 8.77 14.94 -2.63
CA THR A 210 9.71 15.37 -1.59
C THR A 210 9.28 16.72 -1.04
N LEU A 211 9.38 16.87 0.28
CA LEU A 211 9.18 18.12 0.97
C LEU A 211 10.54 18.83 1.07
N GLN A 212 10.66 20.04 0.53
CA GLN A 212 11.84 20.84 0.78
C GLN A 212 11.71 21.41 2.19
N GLY A 213 12.73 21.16 3.05
CA GLY A 213 12.78 21.79 4.35
C GLY A 213 12.71 23.31 4.20
N THR A 214 11.77 23.93 4.91
CA THR A 214 11.82 25.38 5.16
C THR A 214 13.13 25.67 5.86
N LYS A 215 14.04 26.37 5.19
CA LYS A 215 15.28 26.89 5.80
C LYS A 215 14.98 27.83 6.93
#